data_808d6789a55d27e002d763cbdda78400
#
_entry.id   808d6789a55d27e002d763cbdda78400
#
_cell.length_a   1.000
_cell.length_b   1.000
_cell.length_c   1.000
_cell.angle_alpha   90.00
_cell.angle_beta   90.00
_cell.angle_gamma   90.00
#
_symmetry.space_group_name_H-M   'P 1'
#
loop_
_entity.id
_entity.type
_entity.pdbx_description
1 polymer ?
#
loop_
_entity_poly.entity_id
_entity_poly.type
_entity_poly.pdbx_seq_one_letter_code
_entity_poly.pdbx_strand_id
1 'polypeptide(L)' 'MIRVRLDHLLLDKGMTLTELAEKTGLALNNLSILKTNKARAVRFSTLNAVCAALGCTPGELIEHVPDGPA' A
#
# COMPACT_ATOMS: atom_id res chain seq x y z
N MET A 1 9.26 -5.04 12.26
CA MET A 1 9.13 -3.95 11.30
C MET A 1 7.74 -3.97 10.65
N ILE A 2 7.31 -2.85 10.15
CA ILE A 2 6.07 -2.79 9.37
C ILE A 2 6.43 -2.89 7.89
N ARG A 3 5.73 -3.75 7.18
CA ARG A 3 5.94 -3.96 5.75
C ARG A 3 4.66 -3.69 4.98
N VAL A 4 4.77 -2.93 3.90
CA VAL A 4 3.64 -2.65 3.01
C VAL A 4 3.61 -3.70 1.90
N ARG A 5 2.44 -4.28 1.65
CA ARG A 5 2.24 -5.32 0.65
C ARG A 5 1.49 -4.82 -0.57
N LEU A 6 1.65 -3.55 -0.88
CA LEU A 6 0.94 -2.92 -2.00
C LEU A 6 1.27 -3.57 -3.34
N ASP A 7 2.53 -3.94 -3.56
CA ASP A 7 2.97 -4.60 -4.77
C ASP A 7 2.24 -5.93 -4.98
N HIS A 8 2.09 -6.73 -3.93
CA HIS A 8 1.35 -7.99 -3.99
C HIS A 8 -0.12 -7.77 -4.31
N LEU A 9 -0.74 -6.79 -3.65
CA LEU A 9 -2.15 -6.51 -3.86
C LEU A 9 -2.43 -6.00 -5.27
N LEU A 10 -1.55 -5.16 -5.80
CA LEU A 10 -1.67 -4.70 -7.17
C LEU A 10 -1.59 -5.87 -8.16
N LEU A 11 -0.66 -6.77 -7.93
CA LEU A 11 -0.51 -7.95 -8.78
C LEU A 11 -1.74 -8.84 -8.70
N ASP A 12 -2.22 -9.12 -7.48
CA ASP A 12 -3.41 -9.95 -7.27
C ASP A 12 -4.66 -9.37 -7.92
N LYS A 13 -4.79 -8.05 -7.92
CA LYS A 13 -5.95 -7.35 -8.48
C LYS A 13 -5.79 -7.03 -9.96
N GLY A 14 -4.63 -7.32 -10.54
CA GLY A 14 -4.36 -6.97 -11.93
C GLY A 14 -4.40 -5.47 -12.19
N MET A 15 -3.96 -4.68 -11.23
CA MET A 15 -4.00 -3.22 -11.29
C MET A 15 -2.59 -2.64 -11.30
N THR A 16 -2.39 -1.61 -12.11
CA THR A 16 -1.12 -0.89 -12.13
C THR A 16 -1.13 0.23 -11.08
N LEU A 17 0.05 0.69 -10.71
CA LEU A 17 0.18 1.81 -9.77
C LEU A 17 -0.46 3.08 -10.34
N THR A 18 -0.36 3.30 -11.64
CA THR A 18 -0.99 4.43 -12.33
C THR A 18 -2.51 4.37 -12.22
N GLU A 19 -3.09 3.20 -12.41
CA GLU A 19 -4.54 3.01 -12.23
C GLU A 19 -4.97 3.29 -10.80
N LEU A 20 -4.18 2.85 -9.83
CA LEU A 20 -4.46 3.12 -8.43
C LEU A 20 -4.42 4.63 -8.14
N ALA A 21 -3.43 5.33 -8.69
CA ALA A 21 -3.33 6.79 -8.55
C ALA A 21 -4.57 7.47 -9.12
N GLU A 22 -5.02 7.05 -10.29
CA GLU A 22 -6.22 7.60 -10.92
C GLU A 22 -7.47 7.36 -10.07
N LYS A 23 -7.63 6.16 -9.53
CA LYS A 23 -8.79 5.79 -8.72
C LYS A 23 -8.84 6.50 -7.38
N THR A 24 -7.70 6.75 -6.78
CA THR A 24 -7.62 7.33 -5.45
C THR A 24 -7.45 8.84 -5.45
N GLY A 25 -6.99 9.41 -6.56
CA GLY A 25 -6.59 10.81 -6.61
C GLY A 25 -5.29 11.09 -5.88
N LEU A 26 -4.57 10.06 -5.45
CA LEU A 26 -3.29 10.21 -4.76
C LEU A 26 -2.16 10.38 -5.78
N ALA A 27 -1.11 11.07 -5.36
CA ALA A 27 0.06 11.28 -6.21
C ALA A 27 0.78 9.95 -6.47
N LEU A 28 1.10 9.71 -7.72
CA LEU A 28 1.83 8.50 -8.12
C LEU A 28 3.13 8.33 -7.35
N ASN A 29 3.83 9.43 -7.11
CA ASN A 29 5.07 9.43 -6.35
C ASN A 29 4.88 8.92 -4.92
N ASN A 30 3.82 9.35 -4.24
CA ASN A 30 3.52 8.90 -2.90
C ASN A 30 3.17 7.42 -2.86
N LEU A 31 2.43 6.93 -3.84
CA LEU A 31 2.11 5.52 -3.95
C LEU A 31 3.34 4.68 -4.25
N SER A 32 4.26 5.22 -5.05
CA SER A 32 5.53 4.55 -5.34
C SER A 32 6.39 4.40 -4.08
N ILE A 33 6.40 5.42 -3.22
CA ILE A 33 7.11 5.37 -1.94
C ILE A 33 6.53 4.28 -1.05
N LEU A 34 5.20 4.16 -1.00
CA LEU A 34 4.54 3.09 -0.26
C LEU A 34 4.88 1.72 -0.83
N LYS A 35 4.77 1.57 -2.14
CA LYS A 35 5.01 0.29 -2.82
C LYS A 35 6.41 -0.24 -2.59
N THR A 36 7.40 0.66 -2.54
CA THR A 36 8.80 0.27 -2.36
C THR A 36 9.22 0.16 -0.90
N ASN A 37 8.28 0.28 0.03
CA ASN A 37 8.53 0.19 1.47
C ASN A 37 9.47 1.28 2.01
N LYS A 38 9.48 2.43 1.36
CA LYS A 38 10.29 3.58 1.80
C LYS A 38 9.52 4.56 2.66
N ALA A 39 8.20 4.39 2.78
CA ALA A 39 7.38 5.26 3.62
C ALA A 39 7.65 4.99 5.09
N ARG A 40 7.77 6.07 5.88
CA ARG A 40 7.95 5.98 7.34
C ARG A 40 6.65 6.22 8.07
N ALA A 41 5.68 6.78 7.40
CA ALA A 41 4.36 7.05 7.94
C ALA A 41 3.35 7.02 6.80
N VAL A 42 2.10 6.77 7.14
CA VAL A 42 1.01 6.81 6.18
C VAL A 42 -0.22 7.36 6.90
N ARG A 43 -0.94 8.26 6.24
CA ARG A 43 -2.16 8.82 6.79
C ARG A 43 -3.29 7.82 6.69
N PHE A 44 -4.20 7.86 7.67
CA PHE A 44 -5.39 7.01 7.62
C PHE A 44 -6.24 7.32 6.38
N SER A 45 -6.30 8.57 5.95
CA SER A 45 -7.01 8.93 4.73
C SER A 45 -6.42 8.24 3.50
N THR A 46 -5.10 8.11 3.44
CA THR A 46 -4.42 7.38 2.37
C THR A 46 -4.73 5.90 2.44
N LEU A 47 -4.65 5.30 3.63
CA LEU A 47 -5.02 3.90 3.84
C LEU A 47 -6.46 3.63 3.41
N ASN A 48 -7.38 4.51 3.81
CA ASN A 48 -8.78 4.37 3.45
C ASN A 48 -8.99 4.39 1.94
N ALA A 49 -8.35 5.34 1.25
CA ALA A 49 -8.49 5.46 -0.21
C ALA A 49 -7.92 4.24 -0.94
N VAL A 50 -6.76 3.77 -0.53
CA VAL A 50 -6.11 2.60 -1.14
C VAL A 50 -6.93 1.34 -0.89
N CYS A 51 -7.39 1.13 0.34
CA CYS A 51 -8.20 -0.03 0.67
C CYS A 51 -9.52 -0.03 -0.11
N ALA A 52 -10.16 1.12 -0.24
CA ALA A 52 -11.40 1.23 -1.01
C ALA A 52 -11.17 0.91 -2.49
N ALA A 53 -10.09 1.43 -3.07
CA ALA A 53 -9.79 1.20 -4.48
C ALA A 53 -9.41 -0.26 -4.78
N LEU A 54 -8.73 -0.92 -3.85
CA LEU A 54 -8.30 -2.30 -4.02
C LEU A 54 -9.29 -3.32 -3.48
N GLY A 55 -10.29 -2.89 -2.72
CA GLY A 55 -11.22 -3.79 -2.08
C GLY A 55 -10.55 -4.68 -1.03
N CYS A 56 -9.63 -4.12 -0.28
CA CYS A 56 -8.89 -4.84 0.74
C CYS A 56 -9.00 -4.18 2.11
N THR A 57 -8.54 -4.86 3.13
CA THR A 57 -8.46 -4.33 4.49
C THR A 57 -7.05 -3.79 4.76
N PRO A 58 -6.88 -2.89 5.75
CA PRO A 58 -5.54 -2.46 6.14
C PRO A 58 -4.63 -3.61 6.55
N GLY A 59 -5.18 -4.65 7.18
CA GLY A 59 -4.42 -5.83 7.58
C GLY A 59 -3.89 -6.64 6.39
N GLU A 60 -4.53 -6.52 5.24
CA GLU A 60 -4.03 -7.13 4.00
C GLU A 60 -2.95 -6.27 3.34
N LEU A 61 -3.03 -4.97 3.56
CA LEU A 61 -2.13 -3.99 2.93
C LEU A 61 -0.81 -3.84 3.68
N ILE A 62 -0.86 -3.86 5.01
CA ILE A 62 0.34 -3.71 5.85
C ILE A 62 0.40 -4.86 6.85
N GLU A 63 1.62 -5.28 7.17
CA GLU A 63 1.83 -6.37 8.10
C GLU A 63 2.98 -6.06 9.05
N HIS A 64 2.95 -6.71 10.21
CA HIS A 64 4.06 -6.66 11.14
C HIS A 64 4.94 -7.88 10.91
N VAL A 65 6.22 -7.63 10.64
CA VAL A 65 7.21 -8.70 10.49
C VAL A 65 8.14 -8.61 11.69
N PRO A 66 8.29 -9.70 12.46
CA PRO A 66 9.23 -9.68 13.59
C PRO A 66 10.63 -9.30 13.14
N ASP A 67 11.27 -8.44 13.90
CA ASP A 67 12.66 -8.08 13.64
C ASP A 67 13.53 -9.30 13.94
N GLY A 68 14.23 -9.74 12.95
CA GLY A 68 15.25 -10.75 12.97
C GLY A 68 15.12 -11.94 13.93
N PRO A 69 15.88 -12.97 13.74
CA PRO A 69 15.94 -14.01 14.75
C PRO A 69 16.59 -13.44 16.00
N ALA A 70 16.02 -13.79 17.08
CA ALA A 70 16.64 -13.46 18.35
C ALA A 70 18.02 -14.14 18.43
#